data_5663b947a9a98f31aadd41be01b72be7
#
_entry.id   5663b947a9a98f31aadd41be01b72be7
#
_cell.length_a   1.000
_cell.length_b   1.000
_cell.length_c   1.000
_cell.angle_alpha   90.00
_cell.angle_beta   90.00
_cell.angle_gamma   90.00
#
_symmetry.space_group_name_H-M   'P 1'
#
loop_
_entity.id
_entity.type
_entity.pdbx_description
1 polymer ?
#
loop_
_entity_poly.entity_id
_entity_poly.type
_entity_poly.pdbx_seq_one_letter_code
_entity_poly.pdbx_strand_id
1 'polypeptide(L)'
;GTVNVRSYSQVVQHLEGGIISDIKVQNGDMVNAGQPLLEIDNTQSLAQLEIVNSQFVALKAREARLVAERDQLNQVGFPESLDEGDTNARQEMAAQTSIFNSQKASRESTIEVFQQRIGQLQSKLDGLGSLKSAKEELTASFAEELEDVRELLNQGFADKTRLRELERNVASLKGDAAELAASVSSTEIQIGETRLQIIVTEQEFQNDVVNQLGETQTSLKDSSERIYALQDIVSRTIVRAPAAGIVSGMQFHTIRGVVAPGTPIANIVPQSEEFIVDAQVSPTDIDRVAIGMDATIRFSAFGSAVPTIFGEVVNLSADRIIDENTGVPYYLARVVVTDEGKSNLGDLILLPGMPAEVFINTGSRTFMQYLFKPFSNALARSFIED
;
A
#
# COMPACT_ATOMS: atom_id res chain seq x y z
N GLY A 1 18.26 -42.78 25.66
CA GLY A 1 18.04 -41.62 24.83
C GLY A 1 19.28 -41.13 24.12
N THR A 2 19.13 -40.11 23.32
CA THR A 2 20.22 -39.49 22.56
C THR A 2 20.20 -37.98 22.74
N VAL A 3 21.38 -37.35 22.76
CA VAL A 3 21.52 -35.90 22.78
C VAL A 3 21.13 -35.38 21.41
N ASN A 4 20.29 -34.37 21.40
CA ASN A 4 19.91 -33.64 20.19
C ASN A 4 20.05 -32.11 20.44
N VAL A 5 20.01 -31.30 19.39
CA VAL A 5 20.04 -29.84 19.51
C VAL A 5 18.61 -29.33 19.32
N ARG A 6 18.19 -28.38 20.14
CA ARG A 6 16.82 -27.83 20.09
C ARG A 6 16.48 -27.10 18.80
N SER A 7 17.45 -26.79 17.98
CA SER A 7 17.24 -26.01 16.76
C SER A 7 17.30 -26.89 15.51
N TYR A 8 16.27 -26.72 14.69
CA TYR A 8 16.26 -27.32 13.36
C TYR A 8 17.14 -26.52 12.40
N SER A 9 17.82 -27.22 11.50
CA SER A 9 18.50 -26.58 10.36
C SER A 9 17.52 -25.73 9.57
N GLN A 10 17.84 -24.48 9.34
CA GLN A 10 17.01 -23.55 8.58
C GLN A 10 17.48 -23.52 7.13
N VAL A 11 16.58 -23.89 6.23
CA VAL A 11 16.85 -23.89 4.79
C VAL A 11 16.75 -22.46 4.25
N VAL A 12 17.79 -22.00 3.60
CA VAL A 12 17.83 -20.71 2.91
C VAL A 12 17.48 -20.95 1.44
N GLN A 13 16.44 -20.26 0.95
CA GLN A 13 15.95 -20.35 -0.42
C GLN A 13 15.75 -18.94 -0.98
N HIS A 14 15.76 -18.81 -2.31
CA HIS A 14 15.40 -17.58 -3.01
C HIS A 14 14.11 -17.79 -3.81
N LEU A 15 13.17 -16.86 -3.65
CA LEU A 15 11.82 -17.01 -4.22
C LEU A 15 11.84 -16.89 -5.75
N GLU A 16 12.49 -15.85 -6.27
CA GLU A 16 12.49 -15.56 -7.71
C GLU A 16 13.61 -16.27 -8.48
N GLY A 17 14.67 -16.71 -7.80
CA GLY A 17 15.88 -17.20 -8.46
C GLY A 17 16.68 -16.07 -9.12
N GLY A 18 17.57 -16.40 -10.04
CA GLY A 18 18.36 -15.43 -10.81
C GLY A 18 19.82 -15.87 -11.01
N ILE A 19 20.64 -14.96 -11.51
CA ILE A 19 22.07 -15.17 -11.76
C ILE A 19 22.85 -14.72 -10.52
N ILE A 20 23.74 -15.54 -10.01
CA ILE A 20 24.61 -15.19 -8.87
C ILE A 20 25.63 -14.15 -9.30
N SER A 21 25.63 -12.99 -8.66
CA SER A 21 26.63 -11.94 -8.85
C SER A 21 27.85 -12.11 -7.94
N ASP A 22 27.61 -12.52 -6.67
CA ASP A 22 28.69 -12.72 -5.70
C ASP A 22 28.31 -13.77 -4.64
N ILE A 23 29.33 -14.44 -4.06
CA ILE A 23 29.20 -15.44 -3.00
C ILE A 23 30.09 -14.98 -1.83
N LYS A 24 29.45 -14.68 -0.68
CA LYS A 24 30.12 -14.10 0.49
C LYS A 24 30.60 -15.13 1.51
N VAL A 25 30.11 -16.36 1.45
CA VAL A 25 30.33 -17.40 2.46
C VAL A 25 30.59 -18.77 1.81
N GLN A 26 31.23 -19.66 2.56
CA GLN A 26 31.49 -21.05 2.17
C GLN A 26 30.90 -22.03 3.20
N ASN A 27 30.86 -23.33 2.84
CA ASN A 27 30.48 -24.38 3.78
C ASN A 27 31.44 -24.38 4.97
N GLY A 28 30.89 -24.39 6.19
CA GLY A 28 31.62 -24.37 7.44
C GLY A 28 31.82 -22.98 8.05
N ASP A 29 31.50 -21.91 7.32
CA ASP A 29 31.60 -20.54 7.84
C ASP A 29 30.54 -20.30 8.92
N MET A 30 30.94 -19.56 9.95
CA MET A 30 30.03 -19.05 10.97
C MET A 30 29.42 -17.74 10.50
N VAL A 31 28.09 -17.62 10.57
CA VAL A 31 27.34 -16.43 10.16
C VAL A 31 26.43 -15.94 11.26
N ASN A 32 26.22 -14.64 11.30
CA ASN A 32 25.23 -13.98 12.17
C ASN A 32 23.87 -13.89 11.46
N ALA A 33 22.80 -13.74 12.26
CA ALA A 33 21.48 -13.46 11.71
C ALA A 33 21.51 -12.17 10.87
N GLY A 34 20.93 -12.20 9.66
CA GLY A 34 20.90 -11.10 8.71
C GLY A 34 22.18 -10.91 7.88
N GLN A 35 23.25 -11.68 8.13
CA GLN A 35 24.49 -11.61 7.37
C GLN A 35 24.27 -12.03 5.91
N PRO A 36 24.78 -11.27 4.92
CA PRO A 36 24.69 -11.67 3.51
C PRO A 36 25.44 -12.97 3.24
N LEU A 37 24.79 -13.91 2.55
CA LEU A 37 25.36 -15.19 2.14
C LEU A 37 25.80 -15.15 0.67
N LEU A 38 24.90 -14.70 -0.20
CA LEU A 38 25.18 -14.48 -1.61
C LEU A 38 24.33 -13.32 -2.15
N GLU A 39 24.75 -12.79 -3.29
CA GLU A 39 24.05 -11.74 -4.02
C GLU A 39 23.62 -12.25 -5.39
N ILE A 40 22.38 -11.97 -5.76
CA ILE A 40 21.81 -12.22 -7.08
C ILE A 40 21.85 -10.91 -7.88
N ASP A 41 22.09 -11.03 -9.20
CA ASP A 41 22.10 -9.89 -10.10
C ASP A 41 20.74 -9.16 -10.06
N ASN A 42 20.78 -7.93 -9.62
CA ASN A 42 19.60 -7.06 -9.45
C ASN A 42 19.45 -6.02 -10.57
N THR A 43 20.27 -6.06 -11.61
CA THR A 43 20.30 -5.05 -12.68
C THR A 43 18.93 -4.84 -13.31
N GLN A 44 18.23 -5.93 -13.62
CA GLN A 44 16.90 -5.86 -14.22
C GLN A 44 15.87 -5.29 -13.24
N SER A 45 15.89 -5.74 -11.98
CA SER A 45 14.93 -5.29 -10.95
C SER A 45 15.15 -3.82 -10.59
N LEU A 46 16.41 -3.37 -10.51
CA LEU A 46 16.75 -1.97 -10.30
C LEU A 46 16.30 -1.09 -11.47
N ALA A 47 16.55 -1.52 -12.71
CA ALA A 47 16.10 -0.78 -13.88
C ALA A 47 14.57 -0.66 -13.92
N GLN A 48 13.85 -1.73 -13.60
CA GLN A 48 12.39 -1.71 -13.51
C GLN A 48 11.89 -0.76 -12.41
N LEU A 49 12.53 -0.79 -11.24
CA LEU A 49 12.21 0.11 -10.12
C LEU A 49 12.42 1.57 -10.52
N GLU A 50 13.51 1.89 -11.22
CA GLU A 50 13.82 3.25 -11.67
C GLU A 50 12.81 3.76 -12.71
N ILE A 51 12.36 2.89 -13.64
CA ILE A 51 11.30 3.24 -14.60
C ILE A 51 10.02 3.61 -13.85
N VAL A 52 9.59 2.81 -12.87
CA VAL A 52 8.34 3.07 -12.13
C VAL A 52 8.49 4.30 -11.22
N ASN A 53 9.67 4.51 -10.61
CA ASN A 53 9.95 5.73 -9.85
C ASN A 53 9.85 6.99 -10.73
N SER A 54 10.42 6.95 -11.94
CA SER A 54 10.31 8.07 -12.89
C SER A 54 8.85 8.35 -13.28
N GLN A 55 8.05 7.31 -13.50
CA GLN A 55 6.61 7.45 -13.75
C GLN A 55 5.87 8.05 -12.55
N PHE A 56 6.20 7.61 -11.34
CA PHE A 56 5.62 8.15 -10.11
C PHE A 56 5.93 9.64 -9.93
N VAL A 57 7.16 10.06 -10.18
CA VAL A 57 7.59 11.47 -10.14
C VAL A 57 6.79 12.31 -11.12
N ALA A 58 6.66 11.86 -12.38
CA ALA A 58 5.88 12.55 -13.41
C ALA A 58 4.40 12.67 -13.03
N LEU A 59 3.79 11.59 -12.53
CA LEU A 59 2.40 11.58 -12.06
C LEU A 59 2.20 12.51 -10.85
N LYS A 60 3.17 12.56 -9.94
CA LYS A 60 3.12 13.42 -8.75
C LYS A 60 3.20 14.90 -9.13
N ALA A 61 4.05 15.25 -10.08
CA ALA A 61 4.12 16.59 -10.62
C ALA A 61 2.82 16.98 -11.36
N ARG A 62 2.23 16.04 -12.13
CA ARG A 62 0.93 16.24 -12.78
C ARG A 62 -0.21 16.42 -11.78
N GLU A 63 -0.25 15.64 -10.70
CA GLU A 63 -1.23 15.81 -9.61
C GLU A 63 -1.16 17.22 -9.04
N ALA A 64 0.05 17.71 -8.72
CA ALA A 64 0.25 19.04 -8.17
C ALA A 64 -0.32 20.16 -9.10
N ARG A 65 -0.09 20.02 -10.43
CA ARG A 65 -0.67 20.93 -11.43
C ARG A 65 -2.20 20.87 -11.42
N LEU A 66 -2.77 19.68 -11.49
CA LEU A 66 -4.22 19.48 -11.55
C LEU A 66 -4.93 19.96 -10.27
N VAL A 67 -4.30 19.81 -9.11
CA VAL A 67 -4.78 20.38 -7.85
C VAL A 67 -4.77 21.91 -7.91
N ALA A 68 -3.69 22.52 -8.43
CA ALA A 68 -3.62 23.96 -8.59
C ALA A 68 -4.68 24.50 -9.57
N GLU A 69 -4.97 23.77 -10.66
CA GLU A 69 -6.01 24.11 -11.63
C GLU A 69 -7.43 23.96 -11.03
N ARG A 70 -7.69 22.88 -10.30
CA ARG A 70 -8.96 22.66 -9.60
C ARG A 70 -9.25 23.78 -8.60
N ASP A 71 -8.24 24.13 -7.81
CA ASP A 71 -8.36 25.11 -6.74
C ASP A 71 -8.14 26.56 -7.24
N GLN A 72 -7.99 26.73 -8.55
CA GLN A 72 -7.82 28.02 -9.24
C GLN A 72 -6.66 28.85 -8.66
N LEU A 73 -5.57 28.20 -8.30
CA LEU A 73 -4.39 28.85 -7.74
C LEU A 73 -3.64 29.66 -8.83
N ASN A 74 -2.82 30.60 -8.38
CA ASN A 74 -2.02 31.40 -9.30
C ASN A 74 -0.74 30.70 -9.77
N GLN A 75 -0.27 29.70 -9.02
CA GLN A 75 0.95 28.94 -9.30
C GLN A 75 0.80 27.51 -8.81
N VAL A 76 1.59 26.58 -9.37
CA VAL A 76 1.64 25.20 -8.93
C VAL A 76 2.49 25.11 -7.67
N GLY A 77 1.94 24.52 -6.60
CA GLY A 77 2.68 24.16 -5.39
C GLY A 77 3.09 22.70 -5.43
N PHE A 78 4.38 22.44 -5.61
CA PHE A 78 4.89 21.06 -5.61
C PHE A 78 5.12 20.58 -4.17
N PRO A 79 4.82 19.29 -3.85
CA PRO A 79 5.08 18.74 -2.54
C PRO A 79 6.59 18.52 -2.32
N GLU A 80 7.04 18.63 -1.06
CA GLU A 80 8.45 18.40 -0.66
C GLU A 80 8.96 16.98 -1.01
N SER A 81 8.04 16.03 -1.25
CA SER A 81 8.40 14.68 -1.69
C SER A 81 8.98 14.63 -3.12
N LEU A 82 8.84 15.71 -3.89
CA LEU A 82 9.54 15.90 -5.16
C LEU A 82 10.84 16.63 -4.87
N ASP A 83 11.95 15.87 -4.78
CA ASP A 83 13.26 16.41 -4.48
C ASP A 83 13.75 17.32 -5.60
N GLU A 84 13.94 18.61 -5.32
CA GLU A 84 14.53 19.56 -6.26
C GLU A 84 15.99 19.24 -6.62
N GLY A 85 16.67 18.39 -5.83
CA GLY A 85 17.99 17.86 -6.14
C GLY A 85 17.99 16.84 -7.28
N ASP A 86 16.88 16.13 -7.48
CA ASP A 86 16.71 15.18 -8.57
C ASP A 86 16.48 15.92 -9.91
N THR A 87 17.30 15.60 -10.89
CA THR A 87 17.23 16.19 -12.24
C THR A 87 15.92 15.85 -12.94
N ASN A 88 15.41 14.62 -12.78
CA ASN A 88 14.16 14.18 -13.36
C ASN A 88 12.96 14.92 -12.73
N ALA A 89 12.93 15.03 -11.42
CA ALA A 89 11.87 15.76 -10.71
C ALA A 89 11.83 17.23 -11.13
N ARG A 90 13.00 17.91 -11.20
CA ARG A 90 13.07 19.31 -11.68
C ARG A 90 12.55 19.48 -13.10
N GLN A 91 12.88 18.56 -14.00
CA GLN A 91 12.44 18.61 -15.39
C GLN A 91 10.91 18.45 -15.47
N GLU A 92 10.34 17.51 -14.74
CA GLU A 92 8.89 17.29 -14.70
C GLU A 92 8.14 18.48 -14.06
N MET A 93 8.64 19.02 -12.95
CA MET A 93 8.06 20.22 -12.32
C MET A 93 8.05 21.41 -13.28
N ALA A 94 9.15 21.63 -14.01
CA ALA A 94 9.23 22.71 -15.00
C ALA A 94 8.26 22.49 -16.17
N ALA A 95 8.14 21.27 -16.67
CA ALA A 95 7.19 20.91 -17.70
C ALA A 95 5.75 21.14 -17.26
N GLN A 96 5.36 20.67 -16.07
CA GLN A 96 4.00 20.88 -15.55
C GLN A 96 3.69 22.35 -15.26
N THR A 97 4.66 23.13 -14.79
CA THR A 97 4.53 24.59 -14.64
C THR A 97 4.26 25.28 -15.98
N SER A 98 5.00 24.88 -17.03
CA SER A 98 4.78 25.43 -18.38
C SER A 98 3.38 25.10 -18.92
N ILE A 99 2.93 23.85 -18.73
CA ILE A 99 1.57 23.41 -19.13
C ILE A 99 0.51 24.25 -18.38
N PHE A 100 0.64 24.39 -17.05
CA PHE A 100 -0.25 25.19 -16.22
C PHE A 100 -0.38 26.61 -16.73
N ASN A 101 0.74 27.29 -16.97
CA ASN A 101 0.77 28.66 -17.46
C ASN A 101 0.12 28.79 -18.85
N SER A 102 0.38 27.84 -19.74
CA SER A 102 -0.22 27.84 -21.09
C SER A 102 -1.72 27.60 -21.06
N GLN A 103 -2.21 26.67 -20.24
CA GLN A 103 -3.65 26.41 -20.11
C GLN A 103 -4.37 27.59 -19.45
N LYS A 104 -3.76 28.18 -18.41
CA LYS A 104 -4.29 29.39 -17.75
C LYS A 104 -4.42 30.55 -18.75
N ALA A 105 -3.37 30.86 -19.50
CA ALA A 105 -3.38 31.93 -20.51
C ALA A 105 -4.42 31.67 -21.61
N SER A 106 -4.54 30.45 -22.09
CA SER A 106 -5.52 30.07 -23.12
C SER A 106 -6.96 30.28 -22.63
N ARG A 107 -7.26 29.85 -21.39
CA ARG A 107 -8.58 30.02 -20.78
C ARG A 107 -8.91 31.50 -20.57
N GLU A 108 -7.95 32.26 -19.98
CA GLU A 108 -8.11 33.69 -19.77
C GLU A 108 -8.39 34.42 -21.09
N SER A 109 -7.64 34.14 -22.16
CA SER A 109 -7.87 34.72 -23.48
C SER A 109 -9.24 34.38 -24.06
N THR A 110 -9.71 33.14 -23.88
CA THR A 110 -11.05 32.75 -24.33
C THR A 110 -12.14 33.52 -23.60
N ILE A 111 -12.03 33.63 -22.30
CA ILE A 111 -12.97 34.40 -21.48
C ILE A 111 -12.95 35.92 -21.86
N GLU A 112 -11.76 36.47 -22.09
CA GLU A 112 -11.61 37.88 -22.52
C GLU A 112 -12.30 38.12 -23.85
N VAL A 113 -12.21 37.22 -24.83
CA VAL A 113 -12.95 37.36 -26.12
C VAL A 113 -14.47 37.41 -25.88
N PHE A 114 -15.01 36.58 -25.01
CA PHE A 114 -16.44 36.65 -24.68
C PHE A 114 -16.80 37.95 -23.93
N GLN A 115 -15.95 38.41 -23.01
CA GLN A 115 -16.16 39.71 -22.31
C GLN A 115 -16.14 40.86 -23.28
N GLN A 116 -15.23 40.90 -24.24
CA GLN A 116 -15.21 41.91 -25.30
C GLN A 116 -16.49 41.90 -26.14
N ARG A 117 -17.00 40.70 -26.49
CA ARG A 117 -18.28 40.55 -27.20
C ARG A 117 -19.45 41.05 -26.39
N ILE A 118 -19.48 40.78 -25.08
CA ILE A 118 -20.49 41.37 -24.18
C ILE A 118 -20.41 42.88 -24.20
N GLY A 119 -19.22 43.50 -24.11
CA GLY A 119 -19.03 44.94 -24.18
C GLY A 119 -19.52 45.54 -25.49
N GLN A 120 -19.29 44.90 -26.63
CA GLN A 120 -19.82 45.31 -27.93
C GLN A 120 -21.37 45.26 -27.99
N LEU A 121 -21.94 44.15 -27.49
CA LEU A 121 -23.40 43.98 -27.44
C LEU A 121 -24.05 45.01 -26.50
N GLN A 122 -23.38 45.36 -25.41
CA GLN A 122 -23.82 46.36 -24.44
C GLN A 122 -23.83 47.73 -25.06
N SER A 123 -22.79 48.13 -25.79
CA SER A 123 -22.74 49.39 -26.53
C SER A 123 -23.85 49.47 -27.62
N LYS A 124 -24.13 48.35 -28.29
CA LYS A 124 -25.25 48.26 -29.23
C LYS A 124 -26.59 48.38 -28.52
N LEU A 125 -26.77 47.79 -27.35
CA LEU A 125 -27.98 47.86 -26.55
C LEU A 125 -28.25 49.33 -26.12
N ASP A 126 -27.23 50.04 -25.66
CA ASP A 126 -27.31 51.45 -25.25
C ASP A 126 -27.70 52.30 -26.44
N GLY A 127 -27.14 52.08 -27.62
CA GLY A 127 -27.50 52.76 -28.87
C GLY A 127 -28.95 52.52 -29.30
N LEU A 128 -29.41 51.28 -29.26
CA LEU A 128 -30.79 50.91 -29.55
C LEU A 128 -31.77 51.49 -28.53
N GLY A 129 -31.41 51.48 -27.26
CA GLY A 129 -32.18 52.09 -26.16
C GLY A 129 -32.38 53.57 -26.39
N SER A 130 -31.30 54.31 -26.70
CA SER A 130 -31.34 55.74 -27.00
C SER A 130 -32.21 56.07 -28.23
N LEU A 131 -32.09 55.25 -29.29
CA LEU A 131 -32.89 55.42 -30.49
C LEU A 131 -34.39 55.16 -30.23
N LYS A 132 -34.71 54.11 -29.47
CA LYS A 132 -36.05 53.76 -29.01
C LYS A 132 -36.65 54.90 -28.20
N SER A 133 -35.93 55.47 -27.22
CA SER A 133 -36.36 56.58 -26.37
C SER A 133 -36.65 57.83 -27.21
N ALA A 134 -35.80 58.18 -28.20
CA ALA A 134 -36.04 59.28 -29.11
C ALA A 134 -37.28 59.07 -30.00
N LYS A 135 -37.52 57.83 -30.46
CA LYS A 135 -38.73 57.50 -31.21
C LYS A 135 -40.01 57.57 -30.35
N GLU A 136 -39.93 57.12 -29.10
CA GLU A 136 -41.04 57.21 -28.15
C GLU A 136 -41.38 58.68 -27.81
N GLU A 137 -40.37 59.54 -27.62
CA GLU A 137 -40.55 60.99 -27.41
C GLU A 137 -41.17 61.64 -28.62
N LEU A 138 -40.69 61.35 -29.83
CA LEU A 138 -41.27 61.83 -31.08
C LEU A 138 -42.70 61.37 -31.24
N THR A 139 -43.00 60.11 -30.91
CA THR A 139 -44.36 59.54 -30.93
C THR A 139 -45.29 60.30 -29.99
N ALA A 140 -44.83 60.64 -28.79
CA ALA A 140 -45.60 61.39 -27.82
C ALA A 140 -45.93 62.82 -28.33
N SER A 141 -44.93 63.50 -28.93
CA SER A 141 -45.13 64.81 -29.53
C SER A 141 -46.15 64.81 -30.65
N PHE A 142 -46.05 63.85 -31.62
CA PHE A 142 -47.03 63.67 -32.68
C PHE A 142 -48.41 63.24 -32.17
N ALA A 143 -48.48 62.46 -31.08
CA ALA A 143 -49.75 62.11 -30.46
C ALA A 143 -50.46 63.32 -29.79
N GLU A 144 -49.71 64.22 -29.23
CA GLU A 144 -50.23 65.47 -28.69
C GLU A 144 -50.76 66.40 -29.83
N GLU A 145 -49.97 66.59 -30.91
CA GLU A 145 -50.42 67.34 -32.10
C GLU A 145 -51.67 66.67 -32.73
N LEU A 146 -51.74 65.33 -32.78
CA LEU A 146 -52.89 64.60 -33.26
C LEU A 146 -54.16 64.94 -32.45
N GLU A 147 -54.07 64.99 -31.12
CA GLU A 147 -55.23 65.34 -30.27
C GLU A 147 -55.66 66.74 -30.45
N ASP A 148 -54.72 67.70 -30.55
CA ASP A 148 -55.02 69.13 -30.82
C ASP A 148 -55.74 69.28 -32.19
N VAL A 149 -55.25 68.65 -33.24
CA VAL A 149 -55.89 68.68 -34.59
C VAL A 149 -57.26 68.00 -34.57
N ARG A 150 -57.45 66.92 -33.78
CA ARG A 150 -58.73 66.22 -33.60
C ARG A 150 -59.77 67.18 -32.93
N GLU A 151 -59.38 67.97 -31.96
CA GLU A 151 -60.23 68.97 -31.30
C GLU A 151 -60.60 70.09 -32.24
N LEU A 152 -59.64 70.66 -32.99
CA LEU A 152 -59.84 71.63 -34.02
C LEU A 152 -60.78 71.20 -35.14
N LEU A 153 -60.68 69.92 -35.57
CA LEU A 153 -61.59 69.35 -36.57
C LEU A 153 -63.03 69.24 -36.06
N ASN A 154 -63.22 68.88 -34.78
CA ASN A 154 -64.55 68.83 -34.15
C ASN A 154 -65.18 70.24 -34.04
N GLN A 155 -64.39 71.33 -33.96
CA GLN A 155 -64.78 72.66 -33.97
C GLN A 155 -64.95 73.23 -35.39
N GLY A 156 -64.62 72.44 -36.45
CA GLY A 156 -64.78 72.89 -37.87
C GLY A 156 -63.59 73.73 -38.41
N PHE A 157 -62.44 73.79 -37.68
CA PHE A 157 -61.28 74.61 -38.06
C PHE A 157 -60.10 73.86 -38.64
N ALA A 158 -60.19 72.45 -38.79
CA ALA A 158 -59.12 71.62 -39.36
C ALA A 158 -59.64 70.76 -40.51
N ASP A 159 -58.71 70.25 -41.38
CA ASP A 159 -58.98 69.30 -42.46
C ASP A 159 -58.77 67.82 -42.05
N LYS A 160 -59.71 66.94 -42.53
CA LYS A 160 -59.58 65.54 -42.29
C LYS A 160 -58.34 64.93 -42.92
N THR A 161 -57.77 65.52 -43.93
CA THR A 161 -56.52 65.04 -44.56
C THR A 161 -55.33 65.14 -43.57
N ARG A 162 -55.23 66.24 -42.90
CA ARG A 162 -54.17 66.45 -41.85
C ARG A 162 -54.31 65.52 -40.68
N LEU A 163 -55.55 65.25 -40.22
CA LEU A 163 -55.81 64.34 -39.15
C LEU A 163 -55.31 62.93 -39.51
N ARG A 164 -55.68 62.42 -40.73
CA ARG A 164 -55.27 61.11 -41.19
C ARG A 164 -53.77 60.98 -41.46
N GLU A 165 -53.11 62.07 -41.83
CA GLU A 165 -51.65 62.12 -41.98
C GLU A 165 -50.97 61.93 -40.62
N LEU A 166 -51.41 62.67 -39.60
CA LEU A 166 -50.89 62.49 -38.24
C LEU A 166 -51.17 61.10 -37.65
N GLU A 167 -52.40 60.56 -37.87
CA GLU A 167 -52.72 59.21 -37.45
C GLU A 167 -51.76 58.17 -38.06
N ARG A 168 -51.43 58.27 -39.35
CA ARG A 168 -50.46 57.39 -40.02
C ARG A 168 -49.04 57.58 -39.45
N ASN A 169 -48.63 58.84 -39.19
CA ASN A 169 -47.32 59.15 -38.65
C ASN A 169 -47.16 58.57 -37.23
N VAL A 170 -48.15 58.76 -36.36
CA VAL A 170 -48.15 58.16 -35.01
C VAL A 170 -48.15 56.64 -35.10
N ALA A 171 -48.94 56.03 -36.00
CA ALA A 171 -48.97 54.57 -36.17
C ALA A 171 -47.60 54.03 -36.66
N SER A 172 -46.98 54.72 -37.64
CA SER A 172 -45.64 54.37 -38.11
C SER A 172 -44.57 54.42 -37.03
N LEU A 173 -44.53 55.55 -36.31
CA LEU A 173 -43.58 55.74 -35.23
C LEU A 173 -43.74 54.76 -34.07
N LYS A 174 -45.00 54.37 -33.75
CA LYS A 174 -45.27 53.30 -32.79
C LYS A 174 -44.75 51.94 -33.31
N GLY A 175 -44.90 51.67 -34.62
CA GLY A 175 -44.34 50.47 -35.26
C GLY A 175 -42.81 50.44 -35.14
N ASP A 176 -42.14 51.55 -35.47
CA ASP A 176 -40.67 51.67 -35.36
C ASP A 176 -40.20 51.47 -33.93
N ALA A 177 -40.88 52.08 -32.93
CA ALA A 177 -40.55 51.88 -31.52
C ALA A 177 -40.72 50.46 -31.04
N ALA A 178 -41.76 49.76 -31.53
CA ALA A 178 -41.96 48.32 -31.24
C ALA A 178 -40.88 47.43 -31.87
N GLU A 179 -40.44 47.73 -33.10
CA GLU A 179 -39.31 47.01 -33.76
C GLU A 179 -38.01 47.23 -32.99
N LEU A 180 -37.74 48.48 -32.55
CA LEU A 180 -36.58 48.77 -31.70
C LEU A 180 -36.65 48.05 -30.36
N ALA A 181 -37.83 47.97 -29.74
CA ALA A 181 -38.01 47.23 -28.49
C ALA A 181 -37.71 45.73 -28.68
N ALA A 182 -38.15 45.11 -29.81
CA ALA A 182 -37.82 43.73 -30.14
C ALA A 182 -36.29 43.55 -30.36
N SER A 183 -35.64 44.53 -31.01
CA SER A 183 -34.18 44.52 -31.24
C SER A 183 -33.39 44.69 -29.93
N VAL A 184 -33.88 45.49 -28.99
CA VAL A 184 -33.33 45.59 -27.62
C VAL A 184 -33.40 44.23 -26.94
N SER A 185 -34.58 43.61 -26.86
CA SER A 185 -34.77 42.29 -26.22
C SER A 185 -33.93 41.20 -26.86
N SER A 186 -33.82 41.20 -28.19
CA SER A 186 -32.92 40.26 -28.87
C SER A 186 -31.45 40.41 -28.51
N THR A 187 -31.01 41.65 -28.37
CA THR A 187 -29.62 41.95 -27.97
C THR A 187 -29.35 41.58 -26.48
N GLU A 188 -30.33 41.76 -25.61
CA GLU A 188 -30.25 41.31 -24.21
C GLU A 188 -30.13 39.79 -24.11
N ILE A 189 -30.90 39.04 -24.94
CA ILE A 189 -30.79 37.57 -25.03
C ILE A 189 -29.37 37.16 -25.47
N GLN A 190 -28.80 37.82 -26.49
CA GLN A 190 -27.44 37.57 -26.98
C GLN A 190 -26.37 37.81 -25.91
N ILE A 191 -26.55 38.83 -25.07
CA ILE A 191 -25.68 39.05 -23.89
C ILE A 191 -25.80 37.87 -22.92
N GLY A 192 -27.03 37.43 -22.62
CA GLY A 192 -27.30 36.30 -21.76
C GLY A 192 -26.65 35.01 -22.28
N GLU A 193 -26.80 34.71 -23.57
CA GLU A 193 -26.17 33.55 -24.22
C GLU A 193 -24.65 33.61 -24.14
N THR A 194 -24.04 34.80 -24.36
CA THR A 194 -22.58 34.95 -24.28
C THR A 194 -22.07 34.76 -22.84
N ARG A 195 -22.81 35.23 -21.85
CA ARG A 195 -22.50 34.97 -20.43
C ARG A 195 -22.58 33.48 -20.08
N LEU A 196 -23.61 32.82 -20.61
CA LEU A 196 -23.75 31.36 -20.42
C LEU A 196 -22.58 30.60 -21.04
N GLN A 197 -22.06 31.03 -22.21
CA GLN A 197 -20.88 30.43 -22.84
C GLN A 197 -19.64 30.52 -21.95
N ILE A 198 -19.43 31.64 -21.21
CA ILE A 198 -18.34 31.76 -20.23
C ILE A 198 -18.49 30.69 -19.14
N ILE A 199 -19.69 30.58 -18.56
CA ILE A 199 -19.97 29.61 -17.48
C ILE A 199 -19.74 28.18 -17.97
N VAL A 200 -20.22 27.83 -19.16
CA VAL A 200 -20.04 26.49 -19.75
C VAL A 200 -18.56 26.20 -19.96
N THR A 201 -17.80 27.15 -20.53
CA THR A 201 -16.34 26.98 -20.74
C THR A 201 -15.58 26.75 -19.43
N GLU A 202 -15.93 27.48 -18.37
CA GLU A 202 -15.32 27.28 -17.06
C GLU A 202 -15.69 25.92 -16.44
N GLN A 203 -16.94 25.49 -16.61
CA GLN A 203 -17.44 24.24 -16.07
C GLN A 203 -16.86 23.02 -16.80
N GLU A 204 -16.73 23.09 -18.13
CA GLU A 204 -16.06 22.07 -18.93
C GLU A 204 -14.59 21.89 -18.52
N PHE A 205 -13.88 23.02 -18.36
CA PHE A 205 -12.50 22.99 -17.84
C PHE A 205 -12.41 22.34 -16.47
N GLN A 206 -13.26 22.72 -15.52
CA GLN A 206 -13.29 22.16 -14.18
C GLN A 206 -13.59 20.64 -14.19
N ASN A 207 -14.55 20.21 -15.00
CA ASN A 207 -14.88 18.81 -15.15
C ASN A 207 -13.71 17.99 -15.72
N ASP A 208 -13.03 18.54 -16.74
CA ASP A 208 -11.87 17.90 -17.33
C ASP A 208 -10.71 17.76 -16.32
N VAL A 209 -10.42 18.82 -15.55
CA VAL A 209 -9.40 18.81 -14.48
C VAL A 209 -9.74 17.76 -13.42
N VAL A 210 -10.98 17.70 -12.96
CA VAL A 210 -11.40 16.73 -11.92
C VAL A 210 -11.27 15.30 -12.43
N ASN A 211 -11.67 15.03 -13.68
CA ASN A 211 -11.54 13.71 -14.29
C ASN A 211 -10.07 13.30 -14.42
N GLN A 212 -9.22 14.18 -14.96
CA GLN A 212 -7.78 13.94 -15.08
C GLN A 212 -7.12 13.73 -13.71
N LEU A 213 -7.55 14.48 -12.69
CA LEU A 213 -7.05 14.33 -11.32
C LEU A 213 -7.39 12.94 -10.75
N GLY A 214 -8.63 12.48 -10.93
CA GLY A 214 -9.05 11.15 -10.51
C GLY A 214 -8.26 10.02 -11.17
N GLU A 215 -8.04 10.11 -12.50
CA GLU A 215 -7.21 9.16 -13.23
C GLU A 215 -5.74 9.20 -12.77
N THR A 216 -5.20 10.41 -12.55
CA THR A 216 -3.82 10.59 -12.09
C THR A 216 -3.63 10.01 -10.69
N GLN A 217 -4.56 10.22 -9.78
CA GLN A 217 -4.52 9.67 -8.42
C GLN A 217 -4.61 8.14 -8.42
N THR A 218 -5.42 7.56 -9.29
CA THR A 218 -5.50 6.10 -9.47
C THR A 218 -4.17 5.54 -9.97
N SER A 219 -3.57 6.20 -10.98
CA SER A 219 -2.27 5.81 -11.52
C SER A 219 -1.12 5.99 -10.53
N LEU A 220 -1.18 7.01 -9.67
CA LEU A 220 -0.23 7.23 -8.58
C LEU A 220 -0.27 6.08 -7.58
N LYS A 221 -1.46 5.67 -7.18
CA LYS A 221 -1.63 4.56 -6.26
C LYS A 221 -1.08 3.27 -6.86
N ASP A 222 -1.42 2.95 -8.11
CA ASP A 222 -0.89 1.77 -8.81
C ASP A 222 0.66 1.81 -8.91
N SER A 223 1.23 2.97 -9.25
CA SER A 223 2.70 3.12 -9.30
C SER A 223 3.34 2.97 -7.93
N SER A 224 2.72 3.48 -6.86
CA SER A 224 3.25 3.32 -5.49
C SER A 224 3.27 1.86 -5.05
N GLU A 225 2.20 1.11 -5.31
CA GLU A 225 2.13 -0.33 -5.00
C GLU A 225 3.19 -1.13 -5.78
N ARG A 226 3.41 -0.78 -7.07
CA ARG A 226 4.47 -1.39 -7.87
C ARG A 226 5.86 -1.07 -7.34
N ILE A 227 6.10 0.16 -6.87
CA ILE A 227 7.37 0.54 -6.24
C ILE A 227 7.64 -0.33 -5.02
N TYR A 228 6.66 -0.51 -4.12
CA TYR A 228 6.81 -1.37 -2.94
C TYR A 228 7.12 -2.81 -3.32
N ALA A 229 6.41 -3.37 -4.30
CA ALA A 229 6.66 -4.74 -4.77
C ALA A 229 8.06 -4.91 -5.36
N LEU A 230 8.52 -3.93 -6.18
CA LEU A 230 9.85 -3.97 -6.78
C LEU A 230 10.97 -3.74 -5.76
N GLN A 231 10.76 -2.86 -4.77
CA GLN A 231 11.70 -2.67 -3.66
C GLN A 231 11.88 -3.95 -2.85
N ASP A 232 10.80 -4.69 -2.59
CA ASP A 232 10.84 -5.98 -1.91
C ASP A 232 11.65 -7.01 -2.73
N ILE A 233 11.41 -7.10 -4.05
CA ILE A 233 12.20 -7.95 -4.95
C ILE A 233 13.68 -7.57 -4.90
N VAL A 234 14.00 -6.27 -5.02
CA VAL A 234 15.40 -5.79 -4.95
C VAL A 234 16.02 -6.11 -3.59
N SER A 235 15.28 -5.98 -2.50
CA SER A 235 15.79 -6.29 -1.15
C SER A 235 16.17 -7.77 -1.00
N ARG A 236 15.40 -8.68 -1.63
CA ARG A 236 15.64 -10.12 -1.60
C ARG A 236 16.79 -10.57 -2.49
N THR A 237 17.27 -9.75 -3.43
CA THR A 237 18.46 -10.11 -4.23
C THR A 237 19.70 -10.33 -3.37
N ILE A 238 19.75 -9.78 -2.17
CA ILE A 238 20.75 -10.09 -1.16
C ILE A 238 20.19 -11.18 -0.26
N VAL A 239 20.61 -12.42 -0.48
CA VAL A 239 20.20 -13.57 0.32
C VAL A 239 20.94 -13.53 1.66
N ARG A 240 20.18 -13.51 2.76
CA ARG A 240 20.70 -13.36 4.11
C ARG A 240 20.45 -14.62 4.98
N ALA A 241 21.32 -14.81 5.98
CA ALA A 241 21.13 -15.83 6.98
C ALA A 241 19.89 -15.54 7.86
N PRO A 242 18.94 -16.48 8.00
CA PRO A 242 17.77 -16.28 8.85
C PRO A 242 18.10 -16.32 10.37
N ALA A 243 19.17 -17.00 10.73
CA ALA A 243 19.65 -17.12 12.12
C ALA A 243 21.18 -17.17 12.17
N ALA A 244 21.75 -16.96 13.36
CA ALA A 244 23.16 -17.17 13.60
C ALA A 244 23.45 -18.69 13.63
N GLY A 245 24.50 -19.13 12.97
CA GLY A 245 24.85 -20.55 12.88
C GLY A 245 25.98 -20.85 11.91
N ILE A 246 26.15 -22.13 11.59
CA ILE A 246 27.15 -22.61 10.63
C ILE A 246 26.47 -22.90 9.30
N VAL A 247 27.06 -22.40 8.22
CA VAL A 247 26.62 -22.67 6.84
C VAL A 247 26.94 -24.13 6.47
N SER A 248 25.95 -24.88 6.03
CA SER A 248 26.09 -26.27 5.64
C SER A 248 25.30 -26.55 4.34
N GLY A 249 25.79 -27.45 3.53
CA GLY A 249 25.08 -27.91 2.34
C GLY A 249 24.86 -26.82 1.28
N MET A 250 25.79 -25.89 1.13
CA MET A 250 25.75 -24.88 0.08
C MET A 250 25.79 -25.55 -1.30
N GLN A 251 24.81 -25.26 -2.14
CA GLN A 251 24.67 -25.91 -3.46
C GLN A 251 25.37 -25.13 -4.58
N PHE A 252 25.61 -23.86 -4.39
CA PHE A 252 26.17 -22.97 -5.41
C PHE A 252 27.58 -22.53 -5.02
N HIS A 253 28.56 -22.77 -5.92
CA HIS A 253 29.98 -22.50 -5.68
C HIS A 253 30.61 -21.64 -6.78
N THR A 254 29.82 -21.25 -7.79
CA THR A 254 30.29 -20.51 -8.97
C THR A 254 29.53 -19.22 -9.17
N ILE A 255 30.26 -18.12 -9.32
CA ILE A 255 29.72 -16.84 -9.76
C ILE A 255 29.16 -17.03 -11.19
N ARG A 256 28.07 -16.34 -11.52
CA ARG A 256 27.26 -16.52 -12.75
C ARG A 256 26.50 -17.83 -12.85
N GLY A 257 26.46 -18.64 -11.78
CA GLY A 257 25.52 -19.75 -11.68
C GLY A 257 24.09 -19.27 -11.67
N VAL A 258 23.17 -20.08 -12.20
CA VAL A 258 21.72 -19.77 -12.22
C VAL A 258 21.04 -20.50 -11.09
N VAL A 259 20.34 -19.77 -10.24
CA VAL A 259 19.47 -20.31 -9.18
C VAL A 259 18.04 -20.35 -9.71
N ALA A 260 17.40 -21.51 -9.68
CA ALA A 260 15.99 -21.60 -10.02
C ALA A 260 15.10 -21.12 -8.86
N PRO A 261 13.89 -20.60 -9.14
CA PRO A 261 12.94 -20.20 -8.10
C PRO A 261 12.68 -21.30 -7.07
N GLY A 262 12.73 -20.96 -5.78
CA GLY A 262 12.47 -21.89 -4.67
C GLY A 262 13.57 -22.93 -4.42
N THR A 263 14.69 -22.90 -5.13
CA THR A 263 15.78 -23.84 -4.94
C THR A 263 16.51 -23.56 -3.62
N PRO A 264 16.78 -24.58 -2.78
CA PRO A 264 17.63 -24.44 -1.62
C PRO A 264 19.04 -23.96 -2.00
N ILE A 265 19.54 -22.94 -1.31
CA ILE A 265 20.87 -22.39 -1.52
C ILE A 265 21.85 -22.97 -0.51
N ALA A 266 21.48 -22.95 0.75
CA ALA A 266 22.27 -23.45 1.87
C ALA A 266 21.36 -23.79 3.05
N ASN A 267 21.90 -24.50 4.02
CA ASN A 267 21.28 -24.73 5.31
C ASN A 267 22.08 -23.96 6.38
N ILE A 268 21.41 -23.27 7.27
CA ILE A 268 22.01 -22.70 8.46
C ILE A 268 21.70 -23.63 9.63
N VAL A 269 22.75 -24.18 10.24
CA VAL A 269 22.65 -24.97 11.47
C VAL A 269 22.90 -24.05 12.64
N PRO A 270 21.85 -23.61 13.37
CA PRO A 270 22.04 -22.71 14.50
C PRO A 270 22.90 -23.37 15.57
N GLN A 271 23.83 -22.61 16.14
CA GLN A 271 24.52 -23.02 17.36
C GLN A 271 23.62 -22.65 18.56
N SER A 272 22.69 -23.52 18.88
CA SER A 272 21.94 -23.35 20.12
C SER A 272 22.73 -24.01 21.28
N GLU A 273 22.91 -23.25 22.34
CA GLU A 273 23.51 -23.76 23.62
C GLU A 273 22.51 -24.69 24.36
N GLU A 274 21.29 -24.88 23.84
CA GLU A 274 20.28 -25.70 24.49
C GLU A 274 20.33 -27.14 23.94
N PHE A 275 20.94 -27.99 24.71
CA PHE A 275 20.93 -29.42 24.47
C PHE A 275 19.63 -30.04 24.97
N ILE A 276 19.02 -30.87 24.14
CA ILE A 276 17.84 -31.66 24.47
C ILE A 276 18.27 -33.11 24.45
N VAL A 277 17.81 -33.90 25.40
CA VAL A 277 17.93 -35.31 25.37
C VAL A 277 16.58 -35.92 24.99
N ASP A 278 16.53 -36.58 23.83
CA ASP A 278 15.38 -37.33 23.36
C ASP A 278 15.42 -38.71 24.06
N ALA A 279 14.60 -38.87 25.11
CA ALA A 279 14.52 -40.08 25.89
C ALA A 279 13.35 -40.98 25.41
N GLN A 280 13.61 -42.28 25.29
CA GLN A 280 12.60 -43.29 24.95
C GLN A 280 11.97 -43.83 26.25
N VAL A 281 10.70 -43.60 26.45
CA VAL A 281 9.92 -44.08 27.61
C VAL A 281 9.09 -45.30 27.19
N SER A 282 9.17 -46.39 27.98
CA SER A 282 8.36 -47.56 27.75
C SER A 282 6.85 -47.26 27.84
N PRO A 283 6.01 -47.83 26.98
CA PRO A 283 4.54 -47.68 27.10
C PRO A 283 3.96 -48.12 28.44
N THR A 284 4.66 -49.01 29.17
CA THR A 284 4.24 -49.48 30.52
C THR A 284 4.43 -48.41 31.62
N ASP A 285 5.25 -47.41 31.37
CA ASP A 285 5.63 -46.40 32.38
C ASP A 285 5.13 -44.98 32.02
N ILE A 286 4.48 -44.78 30.87
CA ILE A 286 4.04 -43.49 30.35
C ILE A 286 3.05 -42.78 31.28
N ASP A 287 2.19 -43.51 31.98
CA ASP A 287 1.22 -42.99 32.95
C ASP A 287 1.87 -42.31 34.17
N ARG A 288 3.17 -42.48 34.36
CA ARG A 288 3.93 -41.92 35.47
C ARG A 288 4.81 -40.77 35.06
N VAL A 289 4.90 -40.45 33.77
CA VAL A 289 5.73 -39.36 33.24
C VAL A 289 4.84 -38.20 32.85
N ALA A 290 5.15 -37.01 33.36
CA ALA A 290 4.44 -35.79 33.02
C ALA A 290 5.44 -34.69 32.69
N ILE A 291 4.98 -33.70 31.91
CA ILE A 291 5.73 -32.47 31.63
C ILE A 291 5.97 -31.71 32.93
N GLY A 292 7.18 -31.15 33.10
CA GLY A 292 7.60 -30.44 34.32
C GLY A 292 8.25 -31.37 35.37
N MET A 293 8.43 -32.67 35.11
CA MET A 293 9.13 -33.53 36.01
C MET A 293 10.66 -33.41 35.90
N ASP A 294 11.30 -33.42 37.05
CA ASP A 294 12.77 -33.46 37.13
C ASP A 294 13.33 -34.77 36.57
N ALA A 295 14.38 -34.62 35.83
CA ALA A 295 15.11 -35.74 35.27
C ALA A 295 16.59 -35.65 35.57
N THR A 296 17.20 -36.81 35.77
CA THR A 296 18.64 -36.94 35.91
C THR A 296 19.23 -37.58 34.67
N ILE A 297 20.21 -36.92 34.06
CA ILE A 297 20.82 -37.35 32.80
C ILE A 297 22.22 -37.87 33.05
N ARG A 298 22.56 -39.03 32.53
CA ARG A 298 23.91 -39.59 32.55
C ARG A 298 24.37 -39.83 31.12
N PHE A 299 25.50 -39.27 30.75
CA PHE A 299 26.09 -39.50 29.42
C PHE A 299 27.10 -40.64 29.50
N SER A 300 26.79 -41.75 28.85
CA SER A 300 27.63 -42.97 28.86
C SER A 300 29.00 -42.72 28.24
N ALA A 301 29.16 -41.71 27.40
CA ALA A 301 30.42 -41.39 26.74
C ALA A 301 31.51 -40.85 27.68
N PHE A 302 31.15 -40.33 28.87
CA PHE A 302 32.11 -39.72 29.80
C PHE A 302 32.55 -40.64 30.95
N GLY A 303 32.09 -41.89 30.98
CA GLY A 303 32.49 -42.90 32.03
C GLY A 303 31.83 -42.65 33.40
N SER A 304 32.35 -43.27 34.45
CA SER A 304 31.74 -43.30 35.79
C SER A 304 32.05 -42.06 36.70
N ALA A 305 32.86 -41.15 36.23
CA ALA A 305 33.32 -40.00 37.04
C ALA A 305 32.54 -38.71 36.76
N VAL A 306 31.46 -38.74 35.95
CA VAL A 306 30.71 -37.55 35.53
C VAL A 306 29.69 -37.18 36.59
N PRO A 307 29.60 -35.85 36.93
CA PRO A 307 28.57 -35.37 37.83
C PRO A 307 27.19 -35.62 37.28
N THR A 308 26.22 -35.78 38.15
CA THR A 308 24.82 -35.90 37.82
C THR A 308 24.33 -34.61 37.16
N ILE A 309 23.80 -34.73 35.93
CA ILE A 309 23.29 -33.60 35.19
C ILE A 309 21.78 -33.52 35.34
N PHE A 310 21.29 -32.38 35.82
CA PHE A 310 19.86 -32.19 36.01
C PHE A 310 19.20 -31.69 34.75
N GLY A 311 18.00 -32.22 34.49
CA GLY A 311 17.13 -31.83 33.37
C GLY A 311 15.66 -31.79 33.78
N GLU A 312 14.84 -31.25 32.94
CA GLU A 312 13.39 -31.19 33.12
C GLU A 312 12.69 -31.71 31.85
N VAL A 313 11.63 -32.51 32.04
CA VAL A 313 10.79 -32.98 30.93
C VAL A 313 9.95 -31.83 30.38
N VAL A 314 10.27 -31.34 29.19
CA VAL A 314 9.58 -30.20 28.56
C VAL A 314 8.51 -30.62 27.54
N ASN A 315 8.60 -31.82 27.01
CA ASN A 315 7.64 -32.33 26.03
C ASN A 315 7.54 -33.85 26.12
N LEU A 316 6.33 -34.37 25.80
CA LEU A 316 6.04 -35.78 25.72
C LEU A 316 5.21 -36.02 24.48
N SER A 317 5.58 -37.05 23.65
CA SER A 317 4.82 -37.37 22.45
C SER A 317 3.40 -37.80 22.80
N ALA A 318 2.42 -37.31 22.03
CA ALA A 318 0.99 -37.62 22.25
C ALA A 318 0.64 -39.07 21.87
N ASP A 319 1.43 -39.70 21.00
CA ASP A 319 1.23 -41.06 20.55
C ASP A 319 2.54 -41.86 20.63
N ARG A 320 2.43 -43.19 20.61
CA ARG A 320 3.58 -44.09 20.59
C ARG A 320 4.27 -44.05 19.23
N ILE A 321 5.57 -44.02 19.26
CA ILE A 321 6.44 -44.12 18.09
C ILE A 321 7.01 -45.55 18.06
N ILE A 322 7.12 -46.14 16.87
CA ILE A 322 7.75 -47.45 16.71
C ILE A 322 9.15 -47.20 16.17
N ASP A 323 10.15 -47.71 16.86
CA ASP A 323 11.53 -47.67 16.39
C ASP A 323 11.69 -48.56 15.14
N GLU A 324 12.11 -47.95 14.03
CA GLU A 324 12.20 -48.59 12.72
C GLU A 324 13.24 -49.75 12.69
N ASN A 325 14.24 -49.70 13.58
CA ASN A 325 15.31 -50.72 13.63
C ASN A 325 14.97 -51.87 14.56
N THR A 326 14.32 -51.60 15.70
CA THR A 326 14.06 -52.63 16.74
C THR A 326 12.60 -53.10 16.75
N GLY A 327 11.68 -52.37 16.12
CA GLY A 327 10.24 -52.65 16.11
C GLY A 327 9.57 -52.40 17.47
N VAL A 328 10.28 -51.87 18.48
CA VAL A 328 9.79 -51.67 19.83
C VAL A 328 9.03 -50.34 19.91
N PRO A 329 7.78 -50.33 20.43
CA PRO A 329 7.06 -49.07 20.62
C PRO A 329 7.59 -48.31 21.86
N TYR A 330 7.70 -46.97 21.74
CA TYR A 330 8.10 -46.09 22.82
C TYR A 330 7.37 -44.75 22.73
N TYR A 331 7.36 -44.00 23.81
CA TYR A 331 6.98 -42.56 23.84
C TYR A 331 8.24 -41.72 23.93
N LEU A 332 8.27 -40.64 23.13
CA LEU A 332 9.41 -39.73 23.11
C LEU A 332 9.21 -38.63 24.19
N ALA A 333 10.04 -38.67 25.20
CA ALA A 333 10.13 -37.60 26.20
C ALA A 333 11.34 -36.72 25.89
N ARG A 334 11.11 -35.40 25.75
CA ARG A 334 12.16 -34.43 25.56
C ARG A 334 12.55 -33.84 26.90
N VAL A 335 13.81 -33.94 27.24
CA VAL A 335 14.37 -33.43 28.47
C VAL A 335 15.39 -32.35 28.15
N VAL A 336 15.19 -31.16 28.70
CA VAL A 336 16.13 -30.02 28.55
C VAL A 336 17.08 -30.06 29.76
N VAL A 337 18.35 -29.81 29.52
CA VAL A 337 19.34 -29.67 30.57
C VAL A 337 19.11 -28.33 31.28
N THR A 338 18.88 -28.34 32.59
CA THR A 338 18.71 -27.13 33.41
C THR A 338 20.00 -26.32 33.53
N ASP A 339 19.90 -25.06 33.96
CA ASP A 339 21.09 -24.21 34.14
C ASP A 339 22.04 -24.77 35.24
N GLU A 340 21.50 -25.44 36.27
CA GLU A 340 22.30 -26.20 37.22
C GLU A 340 23.01 -27.39 36.56
N GLY A 341 22.30 -28.09 35.65
CA GLY A 341 22.86 -29.16 34.86
C GLY A 341 23.99 -28.69 33.95
N LYS A 342 23.86 -27.52 33.34
CA LYS A 342 24.92 -26.90 32.51
C LYS A 342 26.15 -26.55 33.36
N SER A 343 25.94 -25.99 34.56
CA SER A 343 27.04 -25.69 35.50
C SER A 343 27.81 -26.95 35.91
N ASN A 344 27.12 -28.06 36.09
CA ASN A 344 27.73 -29.34 36.46
C ASN A 344 28.46 -30.01 35.28
N LEU A 345 28.16 -29.61 34.03
CA LEU A 345 28.85 -30.13 32.84
C LEU A 345 30.29 -29.61 32.74
N GLY A 346 30.58 -28.40 33.31
CA GLY A 346 31.90 -27.79 33.26
C GLY A 346 32.41 -27.58 31.83
N ASP A 347 33.64 -28.03 31.54
CA ASP A 347 34.28 -27.90 30.23
C ASP A 347 33.92 -29.07 29.24
N LEU A 348 32.96 -29.91 29.61
CA LEU A 348 32.59 -31.08 28.79
C LEU A 348 31.65 -30.61 27.65
N ILE A 349 32.05 -30.86 26.42
CA ILE A 349 31.27 -30.51 25.20
C ILE A 349 30.35 -31.66 24.88
N LEU A 350 29.03 -31.38 24.91
CA LEU A 350 28.03 -32.34 24.41
C LEU A 350 27.99 -32.31 22.87
N LEU A 351 27.98 -33.46 22.25
CA LEU A 351 27.86 -33.58 20.78
C LEU A 351 26.50 -34.23 20.43
N PRO A 352 25.82 -33.73 19.40
CA PRO A 352 24.60 -34.33 18.89
C PRO A 352 24.85 -35.81 18.55
N GLY A 353 23.89 -36.69 18.89
CA GLY A 353 24.03 -38.15 18.70
C GLY A 353 24.68 -38.89 19.86
N MET A 354 25.21 -38.23 20.89
CA MET A 354 25.73 -38.91 22.08
C MET A 354 24.65 -39.72 22.81
N PRO A 355 24.90 -40.96 23.18
CA PRO A 355 23.97 -41.75 23.97
C PRO A 355 23.89 -41.22 25.42
N ALA A 356 22.66 -41.11 25.93
CA ALA A 356 22.37 -40.66 27.27
C ALA A 356 21.33 -41.56 27.94
N GLU A 357 21.54 -41.82 29.24
CA GLU A 357 20.56 -42.50 30.09
C GLU A 357 19.81 -41.41 30.86
N VAL A 358 18.47 -41.44 30.76
CA VAL A 358 17.62 -40.42 31.46
C VAL A 358 16.80 -41.16 32.53
N PHE A 359 16.93 -40.69 33.74
CA PHE A 359 16.16 -41.13 34.89
C PHE A 359 15.13 -40.05 35.25
N ILE A 360 13.87 -40.27 34.92
CA ILE A 360 12.79 -39.38 35.23
C ILE A 360 12.29 -39.65 36.69
N ASN A 361 12.29 -38.63 37.55
CA ASN A 361 11.87 -38.79 38.91
C ASN A 361 10.35 -38.81 39.02
N THR A 362 9.76 -39.95 39.18
CA THR A 362 8.31 -40.15 39.28
C THR A 362 7.74 -39.99 40.71
N GLY A 363 8.49 -39.31 41.58
CA GLY A 363 8.08 -38.99 42.93
C GLY A 363 8.64 -39.96 44.01
N SER A 364 8.69 -39.44 45.26
CA SER A 364 9.12 -40.19 46.41
C SER A 364 7.97 -41.03 47.01
N ARG A 365 8.26 -42.29 47.32
CA ARG A 365 7.34 -43.18 48.05
C ARG A 365 7.83 -43.36 49.46
N THR A 366 6.91 -43.34 50.44
CA THR A 366 7.25 -43.65 51.82
C THR A 366 7.59 -45.14 51.95
N PHE A 367 8.50 -45.50 52.88
CA PHE A 367 8.88 -46.86 53.18
C PHE A 367 7.67 -47.78 53.46
N MET A 368 6.65 -47.24 54.13
CA MET A 368 5.38 -47.94 54.41
C MET A 368 4.60 -48.26 53.14
N GLN A 369 4.52 -47.34 52.13
CA GLN A 369 3.88 -47.60 50.84
C GLN A 369 4.61 -48.69 50.05
N TYR A 370 5.94 -48.75 50.15
CA TYR A 370 6.73 -49.79 49.50
C TYR A 370 6.46 -51.15 50.13
N LEU A 371 6.36 -51.24 51.45
CA LEU A 371 6.16 -52.47 52.19
C LEU A 371 4.72 -53.06 52.02
N PHE A 372 3.71 -52.18 51.95
CA PHE A 372 2.28 -52.62 51.88
C PHE A 372 1.77 -52.78 50.42
N LYS A 373 2.44 -52.22 49.40
CA LYS A 373 1.98 -52.29 48.02
C LYS A 373 1.81 -53.73 47.46
N PRO A 374 2.70 -54.72 47.78
CA PRO A 374 2.43 -56.09 47.34
C PRO A 374 1.15 -56.67 47.93
N PHE A 375 0.87 -56.35 49.20
CA PHE A 375 -0.36 -56.82 49.87
C PHE A 375 -1.61 -56.16 49.33
N SER A 376 -1.61 -54.85 49.04
CA SER A 376 -2.74 -54.16 48.44
C SER A 376 -3.03 -54.63 47.02
N ASN A 377 -1.98 -54.90 46.25
CA ASN A 377 -2.12 -55.42 44.87
C ASN A 377 -2.62 -56.88 44.86
N ALA A 378 -2.24 -57.71 45.83
CA ALA A 378 -2.76 -59.07 45.99
C ALA A 378 -4.22 -59.08 46.39
N LEU A 379 -4.61 -58.17 47.33
CA LEU A 379 -6.03 -58.01 47.71
C LEU A 379 -6.87 -57.49 46.53
N ALA A 380 -6.39 -56.46 45.80
CA ALA A 380 -7.13 -55.90 44.67
C ALA A 380 -7.36 -56.93 43.53
N ARG A 381 -6.40 -57.83 43.29
CA ARG A 381 -6.59 -58.94 42.35
C ARG A 381 -7.48 -60.04 42.86
N SER A 382 -7.63 -60.21 44.18
CA SER A 382 -8.50 -61.23 44.80
C SER A 382 -9.99 -60.86 44.82
N PHE A 383 -10.28 -59.57 44.59
CA PHE A 383 -11.68 -59.05 44.55
C PHE A 383 -12.17 -58.73 43.13
N ILE A 384 -11.43 -59.07 42.08
CA ILE A 384 -11.91 -59.00 40.69
C ILE A 384 -12.39 -60.45 40.37
N GLU A 385 -13.69 -60.66 40.50
CA GLU A 385 -14.39 -61.80 39.89
C GLU A 385 -14.65 -61.44 38.42
N ASP A 386 -14.44 -62.43 37.53
CA ASP A 386 -14.71 -62.39 36.09
C ASP A 386 -16.21 -62.11 35.78
#